data_d126f767512ce6b8c79b0b9e0f1ec0e5
#
_entry.id   d126f767512ce6b8c79b0b9e0f1ec0e5
#
_cell.length_a   1.000
_cell.length_b   1.000
_cell.length_c   1.000
_cell.angle_alpha   90.00
_cell.angle_beta   90.00
_cell.angle_gamma   90.00
#
_symmetry.space_group_name_H-M   'P 1'
#
loop_
_entity.id
_entity.type
_entity.pdbx_description
1 polymer ?
#
loop_
_entity_poly.entity_id
_entity_poly.type
_entity_poly.pdbx_seq_one_letter_code
_entity_poly.pdbx_strand_id
1 'polypeptide(L)'
;YERGAASKGCNLFISVHSNAVGNGVNENVDYPVAYVFLDGSSTDIGLKLTKVVEAVMGTAQSVRTATRQGTNGEYYGVLRGANAVGTPGIILEHSFHTNTRAIKWLSSDSNLQKLAKAEAECIASYYGVTKNEETTFTKIMGNAVATVEQMTEYIKAKNPDVAQSVIDMIPFYLSEGKAEGVRGDLAFAQSYLETGNFGFSRSAVTLEQSNFCGMGVTSNGMR
;
A
#
# COMPACT_ATOMS: atom_id res chain seq x y z
N TYR A 1 -4.57 -9.89 -10.13
CA TYR A 1 -5.72 -10.53 -9.48
C TYR A 1 -5.50 -10.72 -7.99
N GLU A 2 -4.40 -11.35 -7.58
CA GLU A 2 -4.09 -11.73 -6.19
C GLU A 2 -4.10 -10.54 -5.22
N ARG A 3 -3.51 -9.40 -5.62
CA ARG A 3 -3.54 -8.16 -4.82
C ARG A 3 -4.95 -7.69 -4.50
N GLY A 4 -5.88 -7.79 -5.45
CA GLY A 4 -7.28 -7.46 -5.20
C GLY A 4 -7.95 -8.50 -4.29
N ALA A 5 -7.71 -9.79 -4.51
CA ALA A 5 -8.27 -10.87 -3.69
C ALA A 5 -7.77 -10.85 -2.23
N ALA A 6 -6.58 -10.29 -1.99
CA ALA A 6 -6.05 -10.10 -0.64
C ALA A 6 -6.89 -9.12 0.22
N SER A 7 -7.79 -8.34 -0.40
CA SER A 7 -8.68 -7.41 0.30
C SER A 7 -9.92 -8.07 0.95
N LYS A 8 -9.99 -9.40 0.97
CA LYS A 8 -11.10 -10.12 1.61
C LYS A 8 -11.36 -9.62 3.03
N GLY A 9 -12.59 -9.21 3.31
CA GLY A 9 -13.00 -8.68 4.60
C GLY A 9 -12.68 -7.20 4.84
N CYS A 10 -12.07 -6.51 3.87
CA CYS A 10 -11.91 -5.06 3.91
C CYS A 10 -13.17 -4.35 3.40
N ASN A 11 -13.36 -3.12 3.83
CA ASN A 11 -14.47 -2.27 3.37
C ASN A 11 -14.19 -1.64 2.01
N LEU A 12 -12.93 -1.51 1.62
CA LEU A 12 -12.50 -0.91 0.35
C LEU A 12 -11.13 -1.43 -0.06
N PHE A 13 -10.95 -1.68 -1.35
CA PHE A 13 -9.68 -1.89 -2.02
C PHE A 13 -9.36 -0.68 -2.90
N ILE A 14 -8.20 -0.07 -2.72
CA ILE A 14 -7.72 1.03 -3.57
C ILE A 14 -6.38 0.66 -4.19
N SER A 15 -6.29 0.77 -5.51
CA SER A 15 -5.04 0.68 -6.26
C SER A 15 -4.65 2.09 -6.71
N VAL A 16 -3.57 2.63 -6.17
CA VAL A 16 -3.13 4.02 -6.37
C VAL A 16 -2.15 4.09 -7.53
N HIS A 17 -2.42 4.95 -8.51
CA HIS A 17 -1.65 5.05 -9.74
C HIS A 17 -1.56 6.49 -10.27
N SER A 18 -0.72 6.67 -11.29
CA SER A 18 -0.77 7.76 -12.25
C SER A 18 -0.90 7.19 -13.66
N ASN A 19 -1.74 7.79 -14.47
CA ASN A 19 -2.10 7.36 -15.81
C ASN A 19 -1.09 7.84 -16.88
N ALA A 20 -1.25 7.35 -18.10
CA ALA A 20 -0.48 7.79 -19.28
C ALA A 20 -1.37 7.94 -20.50
N VAL A 21 -1.02 8.86 -21.39
CA VAL A 21 -1.63 8.98 -22.74
C VAL A 21 -0.53 8.95 -23.77
N GLY A 22 -0.53 7.91 -24.59
CA GLY A 22 0.49 7.73 -25.64
C GLY A 22 1.89 7.46 -25.10
N ASN A 23 2.90 7.67 -25.93
CA ASN A 23 4.32 7.35 -25.66
C ASN A 23 5.19 8.59 -25.43
N GLY A 24 4.63 9.71 -25.03
CA GLY A 24 5.38 10.94 -24.81
C GLY A 24 4.62 11.96 -23.99
N VAL A 25 5.18 13.17 -23.92
CA VAL A 25 4.56 14.28 -23.20
C VAL A 25 3.25 14.68 -23.85
N ASN A 26 2.20 14.85 -23.04
CA ASN A 26 0.89 15.32 -23.47
C ASN A 26 0.36 16.32 -22.44
N GLU A 27 0.52 17.61 -22.75
CA GLU A 27 0.10 18.71 -21.86
C GLU A 27 -1.41 18.98 -21.89
N ASN A 28 -2.15 18.34 -22.79
CA ASN A 28 -3.60 18.54 -22.95
C ASN A 28 -4.44 17.62 -22.06
N VAL A 29 -3.80 16.71 -21.31
CA VAL A 29 -4.51 15.72 -20.49
C VAL A 29 -4.03 15.82 -19.05
N ASP A 30 -4.89 16.31 -18.15
CA ASP A 30 -4.59 16.53 -16.74
C ASP A 30 -5.89 16.47 -15.92
N TYR A 31 -6.30 15.26 -15.53
CA TYR A 31 -7.48 15.03 -14.69
C TYR A 31 -7.33 13.73 -13.89
N PRO A 32 -7.91 13.64 -12.70
CA PRO A 32 -8.01 12.37 -11.99
C PRO A 32 -9.15 11.50 -12.54
N VAL A 33 -8.93 10.19 -12.54
CA VAL A 33 -9.97 9.23 -12.90
C VAL A 33 -9.97 8.05 -11.95
N ALA A 34 -11.15 7.61 -11.51
CA ALA A 34 -11.32 6.36 -10.80
C ALA A 34 -11.92 5.30 -11.74
N TYR A 35 -11.19 4.22 -11.97
CA TYR A 35 -11.78 3.04 -12.57
C TYR A 35 -12.52 2.27 -11.49
N VAL A 36 -13.82 2.09 -11.72
CA VAL A 36 -14.76 1.48 -10.78
C VAL A 36 -15.32 0.18 -11.36
N PHE A 37 -16.02 -0.60 -10.55
CA PHE A 37 -16.65 -1.84 -11.02
C PHE A 37 -17.67 -1.59 -12.11
N LEU A 38 -17.82 -2.56 -13.01
CA LEU A 38 -18.79 -2.53 -14.13
C LEU A 38 -20.24 -2.36 -13.66
N ASP A 39 -20.58 -2.91 -12.49
CA ASP A 39 -21.89 -2.78 -11.86
C ASP A 39 -22.13 -1.41 -11.21
N GLY A 40 -21.14 -0.56 -11.17
CA GLY A 40 -21.20 0.78 -10.59
C GLY A 40 -21.15 0.84 -9.06
N SER A 41 -21.02 -0.29 -8.35
CA SER A 41 -21.11 -0.34 -6.89
C SER A 41 -20.07 0.49 -6.14
N SER A 42 -18.92 0.78 -6.76
CA SER A 42 -17.87 1.63 -6.19
C SER A 42 -17.80 3.05 -6.79
N THR A 43 -18.81 3.45 -7.58
CA THR A 43 -18.80 4.76 -8.28
C THR A 43 -18.82 5.94 -7.32
N ASP A 44 -19.62 5.89 -6.27
CA ASP A 44 -19.77 7.04 -5.34
C ASP A 44 -18.45 7.35 -4.62
N ILE A 45 -17.80 6.36 -4.03
CA ILE A 45 -16.49 6.56 -3.39
C ILE A 45 -15.40 6.94 -4.41
N GLY A 46 -15.42 6.37 -5.61
CA GLY A 46 -14.51 6.73 -6.70
C GLY A 46 -14.65 8.19 -7.10
N LEU A 47 -15.90 8.69 -7.26
CA LEU A 47 -16.16 10.09 -7.58
C LEU A 47 -15.75 11.04 -6.45
N LYS A 48 -15.99 10.68 -5.19
CA LYS A 48 -15.57 11.48 -4.03
C LYS A 48 -14.05 11.63 -3.99
N LEU A 49 -13.32 10.55 -4.16
CA LEU A 49 -11.86 10.56 -4.15
C LEU A 49 -11.28 11.34 -5.33
N THR A 50 -11.81 11.19 -6.54
CA THR A 50 -11.33 12.00 -7.69
C THR A 50 -11.57 13.49 -7.50
N LYS A 51 -12.67 13.90 -6.84
CA LYS A 51 -12.90 15.31 -6.46
C LYS A 51 -11.89 15.82 -5.44
N VAL A 52 -11.48 14.98 -4.49
CA VAL A 52 -10.40 15.32 -3.54
C VAL A 52 -9.09 15.51 -4.27
N VAL A 53 -8.74 14.60 -5.18
CA VAL A 53 -7.52 14.73 -6.01
C VAL A 53 -7.53 16.01 -6.81
N GLU A 54 -8.64 16.32 -7.51
CA GLU A 54 -8.82 17.57 -8.27
C GLU A 54 -8.59 18.81 -7.39
N ALA A 55 -9.23 18.85 -6.22
CA ALA A 55 -9.14 19.97 -5.30
C ALA A 55 -7.72 20.18 -4.75
N VAL A 56 -6.99 19.09 -4.44
CA VAL A 56 -5.65 19.14 -3.84
C VAL A 56 -4.58 19.39 -4.90
N MET A 57 -4.67 18.75 -6.07
CA MET A 57 -3.69 18.88 -7.14
C MET A 57 -3.93 20.09 -8.05
N GLY A 58 -5.16 20.62 -8.11
CA GLY A 58 -5.54 21.68 -9.03
C GLY A 58 -5.40 21.22 -10.49
N THR A 59 -5.99 20.06 -10.83
CA THR A 59 -5.94 19.54 -12.21
C THR A 59 -6.71 20.41 -13.19
N ALA A 60 -6.25 20.45 -14.44
CA ALA A 60 -6.80 21.36 -15.45
C ALA A 60 -8.19 20.95 -15.96
N GLN A 61 -8.55 19.67 -15.82
CA GLN A 61 -9.81 19.12 -16.34
C GLN A 61 -10.62 18.45 -15.23
N SER A 62 -11.93 18.36 -15.45
CA SER A 62 -12.86 17.79 -14.49
C SER A 62 -12.62 16.30 -14.22
N VAL A 63 -12.94 15.89 -13.01
CA VAL A 63 -12.87 14.51 -12.52
C VAL A 63 -13.73 13.54 -13.33
N ARG A 64 -13.35 12.27 -13.35
CA ARG A 64 -14.09 11.21 -14.02
C ARG A 64 -14.14 9.96 -13.18
N THR A 65 -15.21 9.20 -13.34
CA THR A 65 -15.24 7.77 -13.08
C THR A 65 -15.35 7.03 -14.41
N ALA A 66 -14.76 5.88 -14.51
CA ALA A 66 -14.79 5.05 -15.72
C ALA A 66 -14.90 3.57 -15.34
N THR A 67 -15.48 2.80 -16.24
CA THR A 67 -15.48 1.34 -16.20
C THR A 67 -14.70 0.82 -17.40
N ARG A 68 -14.17 -0.38 -17.30
CA ARG A 68 -13.55 -1.04 -18.45
C ARG A 68 -13.91 -2.50 -18.51
N GLN A 69 -14.67 -2.86 -19.53
CA GLN A 69 -15.08 -4.22 -19.82
C GLN A 69 -13.91 -5.02 -20.39
N GLY A 70 -13.64 -6.18 -19.81
CA GLY A 70 -12.78 -7.22 -20.37
C GLY A 70 -13.59 -8.34 -21.00
N THR A 71 -12.92 -9.38 -21.47
CA THR A 71 -13.57 -10.53 -22.14
C THR A 71 -14.53 -11.26 -21.21
N ASN A 72 -14.18 -11.39 -19.92
CA ASN A 72 -14.94 -12.15 -18.92
C ASN A 72 -15.22 -11.32 -17.66
N GLY A 73 -15.76 -10.11 -17.81
CA GLY A 73 -16.05 -9.20 -16.71
C GLY A 73 -15.04 -8.04 -16.63
N GLU A 74 -14.63 -7.63 -15.45
CA GLU A 74 -13.68 -6.51 -15.22
C GLU A 74 -12.40 -6.67 -16.03
N TYR A 75 -11.98 -5.64 -16.73
CA TYR A 75 -10.71 -5.64 -17.47
C TYR A 75 -9.51 -5.76 -16.53
N TYR A 76 -9.52 -4.99 -15.44
CA TYR A 76 -8.38 -4.91 -14.54
C TYR A 76 -8.35 -6.09 -13.56
N GLY A 77 -7.21 -6.82 -13.54
CA GLY A 77 -7.02 -7.99 -12.67
C GLY A 77 -7.25 -7.69 -11.19
N VAL A 78 -6.80 -6.53 -10.71
CA VAL A 78 -6.99 -6.13 -9.31
C VAL A 78 -8.46 -5.92 -8.97
N LEU A 79 -9.26 -5.34 -9.87
CA LEU A 79 -10.70 -5.18 -9.67
C LEU A 79 -11.42 -6.53 -9.72
N ARG A 80 -11.03 -7.43 -10.64
CA ARG A 80 -11.55 -8.83 -10.63
C ARG A 80 -11.28 -9.54 -9.31
N GLY A 81 -10.08 -9.34 -8.75
CA GLY A 81 -9.70 -9.96 -7.48
C GLY A 81 -10.53 -9.43 -6.31
N ALA A 82 -10.68 -8.12 -6.20
CA ALA A 82 -11.49 -7.49 -5.17
C ALA A 82 -12.98 -7.88 -5.28
N ASN A 83 -13.53 -7.88 -6.50
CA ASN A 83 -14.92 -8.29 -6.76
C ASN A 83 -15.16 -9.75 -6.38
N ALA A 84 -14.22 -10.65 -6.70
CA ALA A 84 -14.33 -12.07 -6.39
C ALA A 84 -14.41 -12.37 -4.88
N VAL A 85 -13.96 -11.46 -4.03
CA VAL A 85 -14.04 -11.59 -2.57
C VAL A 85 -15.08 -10.66 -1.93
N GLY A 86 -15.87 -9.96 -2.75
CA GLY A 86 -16.95 -9.08 -2.31
C GLY A 86 -16.46 -7.77 -1.68
N THR A 87 -15.23 -7.34 -1.96
CA THR A 87 -14.70 -6.06 -1.48
C THR A 87 -14.87 -4.99 -2.54
N PRO A 88 -15.54 -3.85 -2.26
CA PRO A 88 -15.60 -2.71 -3.17
C PRO A 88 -14.19 -2.28 -3.59
N GLY A 89 -13.98 -2.07 -4.89
CA GLY A 89 -12.64 -1.80 -5.42
C GLY A 89 -12.60 -0.63 -6.39
N ILE A 90 -11.53 0.14 -6.33
CA ILE A 90 -11.22 1.21 -7.27
C ILE A 90 -9.75 1.19 -7.67
N ILE A 91 -9.46 1.66 -8.89
CA ILE A 91 -8.13 2.11 -9.29
C ILE A 91 -8.20 3.63 -9.37
N LEU A 92 -7.44 4.32 -8.54
CA LEU A 92 -7.42 5.77 -8.48
C LEU A 92 -6.20 6.30 -9.22
N GLU A 93 -6.43 6.94 -10.34
CA GLU A 93 -5.41 7.58 -11.16
C GLU A 93 -5.38 9.08 -10.83
N HIS A 94 -4.29 9.54 -10.21
CA HIS A 94 -4.18 10.92 -9.69
C HIS A 94 -3.98 11.99 -10.75
N SER A 95 -3.78 11.68 -11.93
CA SER A 95 -3.60 12.37 -13.18
C SER A 95 -2.64 11.59 -14.07
N PHE A 96 -1.95 12.24 -15.00
CA PHE A 96 -1.16 11.59 -16.03
C PHE A 96 0.33 11.92 -15.85
N HIS A 97 1.19 10.91 -15.68
CA HIS A 97 2.64 11.13 -15.64
C HIS A 97 3.23 11.54 -16.99
N THR A 98 2.44 11.49 -18.06
CA THR A 98 2.76 12.10 -19.37
C THR A 98 2.50 13.61 -19.41
N ASN A 99 1.91 14.21 -18.37
CA ASN A 99 1.74 15.65 -18.24
C ASN A 99 2.85 16.22 -17.33
N THR A 100 3.58 17.22 -17.82
CA THR A 100 4.75 17.78 -17.13
C THR A 100 4.39 18.42 -15.79
N ARG A 101 3.25 19.11 -15.71
CA ARG A 101 2.75 19.70 -14.45
C ARG A 101 2.42 18.60 -13.45
N ALA A 102 1.68 17.59 -13.88
CA ALA A 102 1.21 16.52 -13.01
C ALA A 102 2.38 15.70 -12.46
N ILE A 103 3.34 15.30 -13.29
CA ILE A 103 4.50 14.53 -12.80
C ILE A 103 5.37 15.36 -11.84
N LYS A 104 5.58 16.64 -12.13
CA LYS A 104 6.31 17.53 -11.21
C LYS A 104 5.61 17.64 -9.86
N TRP A 105 4.28 17.75 -9.87
CA TRP A 105 3.48 17.82 -8.65
C TRP A 105 3.55 16.51 -7.84
N LEU A 106 3.39 15.36 -8.51
CA LEU A 106 3.44 14.02 -7.92
C LEU A 106 4.85 13.58 -7.47
N SER A 107 5.91 14.26 -7.92
CA SER A 107 7.29 13.99 -7.49
C SER A 107 7.68 14.72 -6.20
N SER A 108 6.76 15.44 -5.56
CA SER A 108 7.02 16.17 -4.31
C SER A 108 6.43 15.42 -3.11
N ASP A 109 7.28 15.00 -2.18
CA ASP A 109 6.86 14.31 -0.95
C ASP A 109 5.85 15.12 -0.14
N SER A 110 6.05 16.44 -0.03
CA SER A 110 5.10 17.30 0.70
C SER A 110 3.71 17.35 0.03
N ASN A 111 3.66 17.28 -1.29
CA ASN A 111 2.42 17.21 -2.03
C ASN A 111 1.74 15.84 -1.86
N LEU A 112 2.52 14.77 -1.94
CA LEU A 112 2.00 13.41 -1.70
C LEU A 112 1.44 13.26 -0.29
N GLN A 113 2.09 13.82 0.73
CA GLN A 113 1.56 13.82 2.10
C GLN A 113 0.24 14.58 2.22
N LYS A 114 0.10 15.74 1.56
CA LYS A 114 -1.16 16.50 1.55
C LYS A 114 -2.26 15.71 0.87
N LEU A 115 -1.95 15.08 -0.26
CA LEU A 115 -2.91 14.28 -1.02
C LEU A 115 -3.38 13.07 -0.22
N ALA A 116 -2.43 12.28 0.29
CA ALA A 116 -2.73 11.09 1.09
C ALA A 116 -3.58 11.42 2.33
N LYS A 117 -3.30 12.55 3.01
CA LYS A 117 -4.11 13.03 4.13
C LYS A 117 -5.55 13.32 3.71
N ALA A 118 -5.73 14.07 2.63
CA ALA A 118 -7.07 14.45 2.16
C ALA A 118 -7.88 13.23 1.69
N GLU A 119 -7.23 12.27 1.03
CA GLU A 119 -7.86 10.99 0.63
C GLU A 119 -8.26 10.16 1.84
N ALA A 120 -7.39 10.03 2.83
CA ALA A 120 -7.70 9.32 4.06
C ALA A 120 -8.88 9.95 4.81
N GLU A 121 -8.95 11.29 4.89
CA GLU A 121 -10.06 12.02 5.49
C GLU A 121 -11.37 11.80 4.70
N CYS A 122 -11.31 11.75 3.38
CA CYS A 122 -12.45 11.43 2.53
C CYS A 122 -12.97 10.01 2.78
N ILE A 123 -12.08 9.03 2.84
CA ILE A 123 -12.43 7.62 3.12
C ILE A 123 -13.05 7.50 4.52
N ALA A 124 -12.42 8.10 5.52
CA ALA A 124 -12.93 8.10 6.89
C ALA A 124 -14.34 8.68 6.96
N SER A 125 -14.54 9.85 6.32
CA SER A 125 -15.86 10.48 6.25
C SER A 125 -16.89 9.62 5.53
N TYR A 126 -16.50 8.97 4.44
CA TYR A 126 -17.38 8.08 3.66
C TYR A 126 -17.91 6.91 4.48
N TYR A 127 -17.06 6.32 5.31
CA TYR A 127 -17.42 5.19 6.16
C TYR A 127 -17.92 5.59 7.56
N GLY A 128 -18.10 6.90 7.82
CA GLY A 128 -18.55 7.39 9.12
C GLY A 128 -17.53 7.16 10.25
N VAL A 129 -16.25 6.99 9.89
CA VAL A 129 -15.17 6.85 10.87
C VAL A 129 -14.84 8.22 11.41
N THR A 130 -15.17 8.45 12.67
CA THR A 130 -14.72 9.64 13.40
C THR A 130 -13.25 9.47 13.77
N LYS A 131 -12.46 10.51 13.54
CA LYS A 131 -11.09 10.55 14.04
C LYS A 131 -11.16 10.49 15.57
N ASN A 132 -10.92 9.31 16.15
CA ASN A 132 -10.59 9.26 17.56
C ASN A 132 -9.28 10.02 17.74
N GLU A 133 -9.25 11.03 18.58
CA GLU A 133 -8.06 11.89 18.79
C GLU A 133 -6.85 11.13 19.33
N GLU A 134 -6.97 9.82 19.57
CA GLU A 134 -5.92 8.92 20.06
C GLU A 134 -5.60 7.72 19.16
N THR A 135 -5.76 7.79 17.85
CA THR A 135 -4.91 6.91 17.04
C THR A 135 -3.52 7.53 17.02
N THR A 136 -2.76 7.30 18.05
CA THR A 136 -1.33 7.52 18.05
C THR A 136 -0.75 6.58 17.00
N PHE A 137 -0.56 7.09 15.77
CA PHE A 137 0.24 6.36 14.78
C PHE A 137 1.56 6.00 15.46
N THR A 138 1.88 4.74 15.46
CA THR A 138 3.16 4.29 15.99
C THR A 138 4.26 4.91 15.13
N LYS A 139 5.03 5.83 15.70
CA LYS A 139 6.12 6.48 14.99
C LYS A 139 7.16 5.42 14.62
N ILE A 140 7.56 5.39 13.36
CA ILE A 140 8.65 4.53 12.87
C ILE A 140 9.99 5.06 13.38
N MET A 141 10.14 6.39 13.43
CA MET A 141 11.34 7.04 13.97
C MET A 141 11.30 7.04 15.51
N GLY A 142 12.45 6.76 16.12
CA GLY A 142 12.64 6.77 17.56
C GLY A 142 13.27 5.50 18.12
N ASN A 143 13.27 5.36 19.44
CA ASN A 143 13.78 4.17 20.11
C ASN A 143 12.77 3.02 20.07
N ALA A 144 13.27 1.79 20.01
CA ALA A 144 12.48 0.59 20.22
C ALA A 144 11.77 0.63 21.57
N VAL A 145 10.56 0.11 21.61
CA VAL A 145 9.74 -0.02 22.84
C VAL A 145 9.77 -1.47 23.35
N ALA A 146 9.79 -2.44 22.43
CA ALA A 146 9.87 -3.84 22.81
C ALA A 146 11.32 -4.24 23.17
N THR A 147 11.45 -5.11 24.18
CA THR A 147 12.74 -5.68 24.58
C THR A 147 13.06 -6.95 23.79
N VAL A 148 14.31 -7.39 23.82
CA VAL A 148 14.76 -8.66 23.22
C VAL A 148 13.92 -9.84 23.73
N GLU A 149 13.65 -9.87 25.03
CA GLU A 149 12.88 -10.93 25.68
C GLU A 149 11.44 -10.97 25.15
N GLN A 150 10.76 -9.82 25.12
CA GLN A 150 9.39 -9.71 24.62
C GLN A 150 9.28 -10.13 23.15
N MET A 151 10.22 -9.68 22.31
CA MET A 151 10.27 -10.04 20.90
C MET A 151 10.53 -11.54 20.72
N THR A 152 11.45 -12.12 21.52
CA THR A 152 11.76 -13.56 21.51
C THR A 152 10.55 -14.39 21.91
N GLU A 153 9.88 -14.04 23.00
CA GLU A 153 8.68 -14.73 23.49
C GLU A 153 7.56 -14.70 22.44
N TYR A 154 7.33 -13.53 21.84
CA TYR A 154 6.30 -13.36 20.80
C TYR A 154 6.58 -14.27 19.60
N ILE A 155 7.81 -14.25 19.07
CA ILE A 155 8.19 -15.05 17.91
C ILE A 155 8.05 -16.54 18.19
N LYS A 156 8.57 -17.02 19.32
CA LYS A 156 8.47 -18.44 19.72
C LYS A 156 7.02 -18.89 19.92
N ALA A 157 6.16 -18.01 20.44
CA ALA A 157 4.73 -18.30 20.56
C ALA A 157 4.01 -18.43 19.22
N LYS A 158 4.46 -17.70 18.17
CA LYS A 158 3.86 -17.71 16.83
C LYS A 158 4.49 -18.71 15.88
N ASN A 159 5.76 -18.98 16.04
CA ASN A 159 6.53 -19.97 15.28
C ASN A 159 7.41 -20.76 16.27
N PRO A 160 6.90 -21.85 16.86
CA PRO A 160 7.67 -22.69 17.81
C PRO A 160 8.95 -23.26 17.22
N ASP A 161 8.99 -23.45 15.90
CA ASP A 161 10.13 -24.03 15.18
C ASP A 161 11.07 -22.96 14.60
N VAL A 162 10.95 -21.70 15.06
CA VAL A 162 11.80 -20.60 14.56
C VAL A 162 13.27 -20.92 14.76
N ALA A 163 14.07 -20.70 13.71
CA ALA A 163 15.51 -20.93 13.77
C ALA A 163 16.18 -20.04 14.83
N GLN A 164 17.15 -20.57 15.56
CA GLN A 164 17.88 -19.81 16.59
C GLN A 164 18.56 -18.57 16.00
N SER A 165 19.06 -18.63 14.75
CA SER A 165 19.65 -17.49 14.05
C SER A 165 18.69 -16.30 13.91
N VAL A 166 17.37 -16.50 13.81
CA VAL A 166 16.37 -15.42 13.81
C VAL A 166 16.31 -14.76 15.18
N ILE A 167 16.33 -15.55 16.25
CA ILE A 167 16.35 -15.02 17.62
C ILE A 167 17.63 -14.20 17.85
N ASP A 168 18.77 -14.71 17.39
CA ASP A 168 20.08 -14.05 17.54
C ASP A 168 20.17 -12.72 16.77
N MET A 169 19.30 -12.50 15.77
CA MET A 169 19.23 -11.21 15.04
C MET A 169 18.50 -10.10 15.80
N ILE A 170 17.64 -10.43 16.77
CA ILE A 170 16.83 -9.42 17.47
C ILE A 170 17.68 -8.29 18.07
N PRO A 171 18.79 -8.58 18.81
CA PRO A 171 19.67 -7.53 19.32
C PRO A 171 20.23 -6.61 18.22
N PHE A 172 20.56 -7.15 17.04
CA PHE A 172 21.07 -6.36 15.93
C PHE A 172 20.03 -5.41 15.37
N TYR A 173 18.77 -5.85 15.19
CA TYR A 173 17.67 -4.96 14.79
C TYR A 173 17.51 -3.78 15.77
N LEU A 174 17.65 -4.04 17.07
CA LEU A 174 17.52 -3.00 18.09
C LEU A 174 18.72 -2.06 18.08
N SER A 175 19.95 -2.56 17.94
CA SER A 175 21.19 -1.73 17.92
C SER A 175 21.29 -0.88 16.66
N GLU A 176 21.08 -1.49 15.49
CA GLU A 176 21.10 -0.77 14.22
C GLU A 176 19.92 0.23 14.11
N GLY A 177 18.73 -0.19 14.52
CA GLY A 177 17.59 0.71 14.58
C GLY A 177 17.88 1.95 15.45
N LYS A 178 18.55 1.76 16.60
CA LYS A 178 18.97 2.89 17.45
C LYS A 178 19.99 3.78 16.77
N ALA A 179 20.97 3.20 16.06
CA ALA A 179 22.01 3.95 15.35
C ALA A 179 21.42 4.82 14.23
N GLU A 180 20.44 4.29 13.50
CA GLU A 180 19.75 4.97 12.40
C GLU A 180 18.57 5.85 12.84
N GLY A 181 18.25 5.90 14.14
CA GLY A 181 17.10 6.63 14.67
C GLY A 181 15.75 6.04 14.31
N VAL A 182 15.71 4.77 13.95
CA VAL A 182 14.50 4.00 13.56
C VAL A 182 14.15 3.00 14.65
N ARG A 183 12.88 2.75 14.87
CA ARG A 183 12.42 1.71 15.79
C ARG A 183 12.75 0.31 15.28
N GLY A 184 13.81 -0.28 15.82
CA GLY A 184 14.27 -1.63 15.45
C GLY A 184 13.24 -2.73 15.73
N ASP A 185 12.39 -2.57 16.74
CA ASP A 185 11.29 -3.48 17.03
C ASP A 185 10.23 -3.49 15.91
N LEU A 186 9.94 -2.36 15.28
CA LEU A 186 9.04 -2.28 14.14
C LEU A 186 9.68 -2.84 12.87
N ALA A 187 10.96 -2.58 12.64
CA ALA A 187 11.69 -3.14 11.50
C ALA A 187 11.72 -4.68 11.57
N PHE A 188 11.96 -5.24 12.75
CA PHE A 188 11.88 -6.69 12.98
C PHE A 188 10.46 -7.23 12.78
N ALA A 189 9.44 -6.54 13.29
CA ALA A 189 8.05 -6.93 13.11
C ALA A 189 7.64 -6.92 11.62
N GLN A 190 8.14 -5.99 10.84
CA GLN A 190 7.94 -5.98 9.39
C GLN A 190 8.60 -7.20 8.74
N SER A 191 9.85 -7.50 9.06
CA SER A 191 10.54 -8.70 8.56
C SER A 191 9.79 -9.99 8.91
N TYR A 192 9.22 -10.07 10.11
CA TYR A 192 8.37 -11.18 10.53
C TYR A 192 7.14 -11.34 9.61
N LEU A 193 6.46 -10.24 9.26
CA LEU A 193 5.30 -10.28 8.36
C LEU A 193 5.68 -10.67 6.94
N GLU A 194 6.75 -10.07 6.39
CA GLU A 194 7.20 -10.29 5.02
C GLU A 194 7.69 -11.72 4.77
N THR A 195 8.21 -12.39 5.78
CA THR A 195 8.72 -13.76 5.68
C THR A 195 7.73 -14.84 6.10
N GLY A 196 6.49 -14.46 6.39
CA GLY A 196 5.47 -15.38 6.90
C GLY A 196 5.88 -16.03 8.22
N ASN A 197 6.15 -15.19 9.22
CA ASN A 197 6.56 -15.58 10.57
C ASN A 197 7.94 -16.27 10.61
N PHE A 198 8.86 -15.85 9.74
CA PHE A 198 10.15 -16.50 9.48
C PHE A 198 10.05 -17.99 9.11
N GLY A 199 8.89 -18.39 8.59
CA GLY A 199 8.69 -19.75 8.11
C GLY A 199 9.08 -19.96 6.65
N PHE A 200 9.18 -18.88 5.89
CA PHE A 200 9.54 -18.87 4.45
C PHE A 200 8.71 -19.84 3.59
N SER A 201 7.57 -20.32 4.09
CA SER A 201 6.70 -21.23 3.36
C SER A 201 6.11 -20.51 2.15
N ARG A 202 6.31 -21.04 0.95
CA ARG A 202 5.93 -20.46 -0.34
C ARG A 202 6.69 -19.16 -0.69
N SER A 203 7.80 -18.88 -0.01
CA SER A 203 8.66 -17.75 -0.33
C SER A 203 9.57 -18.06 -1.52
N ALA A 204 9.88 -17.05 -2.33
CA ALA A 204 10.91 -17.13 -3.36
C ALA A 204 12.32 -17.04 -2.78
N VAL A 205 12.46 -16.69 -1.52
CA VAL A 205 13.74 -16.60 -0.78
C VAL A 205 13.74 -17.54 0.41
N THR A 206 14.95 -17.87 0.88
CA THR A 206 15.18 -18.71 2.06
C THR A 206 15.82 -17.91 3.18
N LEU A 207 15.86 -18.49 4.38
CA LEU A 207 16.49 -17.87 5.55
C LEU A 207 17.97 -17.55 5.30
N GLU A 208 18.69 -18.44 4.61
CA GLU A 208 20.13 -18.31 4.33
C GLU A 208 20.47 -17.12 3.42
N GLN A 209 19.49 -16.64 2.65
CA GLN A 209 19.66 -15.48 1.78
C GLN A 209 19.56 -14.14 2.52
N SER A 210 19.13 -14.16 3.79
CA SER A 210 19.01 -12.97 4.65
C SER A 210 18.19 -11.82 4.06
N ASN A 211 17.31 -12.10 3.09
CA ASN A 211 16.45 -11.11 2.45
C ASN A 211 15.08 -11.06 3.15
N PHE A 212 15.05 -10.45 4.31
CA PHE A 212 13.85 -10.37 5.17
C PHE A 212 12.82 -9.33 4.72
N CYS A 213 13.14 -8.51 3.71
CA CYS A 213 12.26 -7.48 3.16
C CYS A 213 11.73 -7.84 1.77
N GLY A 214 12.15 -8.96 1.18
CA GLY A 214 11.75 -9.38 -0.16
C GLY A 214 12.23 -8.42 -1.28
N MET A 215 13.24 -7.59 -1.02
CA MET A 215 13.73 -6.60 -1.98
C MET A 215 14.34 -7.28 -3.20
N GLY A 216 13.94 -6.80 -4.40
CA GLY A 216 14.47 -7.30 -5.66
C GLY A 216 13.99 -8.70 -6.06
N VAL A 217 13.10 -9.32 -5.30
CA VAL A 217 12.59 -10.67 -5.59
C VAL A 217 11.42 -10.58 -6.57
N THR A 218 11.63 -11.02 -7.81
CA THR A 218 10.60 -11.02 -8.86
C THR A 218 10.17 -12.42 -9.29
N SER A 219 10.96 -13.46 -8.96
CA SER A 219 10.66 -14.86 -9.26
C SER A 219 11.44 -15.81 -8.35
N ASN A 220 11.01 -17.07 -8.30
CA ASN A 220 11.71 -18.11 -7.55
C ASN A 220 13.15 -18.30 -8.05
N GLY A 221 14.10 -18.39 -7.15
CA GLY A 221 15.51 -18.65 -7.46
C GLY A 221 16.36 -17.41 -7.75
N MET A 222 15.84 -16.20 -7.62
CA MET A 222 16.67 -14.98 -7.63
C MET A 222 17.50 -14.92 -6.33
N ARG A 223 18.82 -14.75 -6.51
CA ARG A 223 19.81 -14.58 -5.43
C ARG A 223 20.26 -13.15 -5.35
#